data_48d2482d0533984adbb00744386fff99
#
_entry.id   48d2482d0533984adbb00744386fff99
#
_cell.length_a   1.000
_cell.length_b   1.000
_cell.length_c   1.000
_cell.angle_alpha   90.00
_cell.angle_beta   90.00
_cell.angle_gamma   90.00
#
_symmetry.space_group_name_H-M   'P 1'
#
loop_
_entity.id
_entity.type
_entity.pdbx_description
1 polymer ?
#
loop_
_entity_poly.entity_id
_entity_poly.type
_entity_poly.pdbx_seq_one_letter_code
_entity_poly.pdbx_strand_id
1 'polypeptide(L)'
;MSNGPPSPLESLEKTLPQASYLDAGEFQREYAAIFESGWVCVGRSDTLTEPGDYLAIRLRDQSLLVVRAENGELGAFYNVCRHRGTELVPLKDPGPVSGQFSRSIVCPYHAWSYHLDGRLRGTPHLAIDADGVSLHTMPLAEWGGFVFVCLAASHDEPLAETLGDGTARLKRYPLADLRVGQTITYEVEANWKVIVENYNECYHCGPIHPELCQIVPAFKQGGGDGLDWDDGVPHREGANTFTASGTTTRAPFPGLSETEKTHHKGELFYPNLMLSLSMDHVAAFYLWPQSAGHTRIQCDFLFHPDELSKTDFDGSDAIEFWDLVNQQDWNICESVQRGMRNKVFEHGYYAPMEDYSLDIRRYVRGRLAEADR
;
A
#
# COMPACT_ATOMS: atom_id res chain seq x y z
N MET A 1 6.46 0.20 -47.27
CA MET A 1 7.48 0.52 -46.25
C MET A 1 7.70 2.01 -46.32
N SER A 2 7.17 2.76 -45.34
CA SER A 2 7.31 4.24 -45.32
C SER A 2 8.70 4.60 -44.78
N ASN A 3 9.62 4.98 -45.64
CA ASN A 3 10.90 5.58 -45.26
C ASN A 3 10.71 7.09 -44.93
N GLY A 4 9.80 7.39 -44.00
CA GLY A 4 9.76 8.71 -43.39
C GLY A 4 10.80 8.80 -42.27
N PRO A 5 11.20 10.01 -41.84
CA PRO A 5 12.02 10.15 -40.63
C PRO A 5 11.29 9.49 -39.43
N PRO A 6 12.04 8.85 -38.52
CA PRO A 6 11.41 8.23 -37.34
C PRO A 6 10.55 9.25 -36.58
N SER A 7 9.41 8.81 -36.05
CA SER A 7 8.58 9.70 -35.26
C SER A 7 9.40 10.22 -34.06
N PRO A 8 9.27 11.48 -33.67
CA PRO A 8 9.91 11.98 -32.44
C PRO A 8 9.62 11.13 -31.19
N LEU A 9 8.48 10.45 -31.17
CA LEU A 9 8.10 9.54 -30.07
C LEU A 9 8.94 8.26 -30.06
N GLU A 10 9.54 7.83 -31.16
CA GLU A 10 10.37 6.62 -31.21
C GLU A 10 11.67 6.73 -30.40
N SER A 11 12.05 7.93 -29.97
CA SER A 11 13.18 8.17 -29.08
C SER A 11 12.84 8.03 -27.60
N LEU A 12 11.56 7.93 -27.26
CA LEU A 12 11.08 7.82 -25.87
C LEU A 12 10.89 6.35 -25.46
N GLU A 13 11.04 6.11 -24.17
CA GLU A 13 10.74 4.80 -23.57
C GLU A 13 9.24 4.53 -23.64
N LYS A 14 8.87 3.30 -24.01
CA LYS A 14 7.47 2.88 -24.11
C LYS A 14 6.96 2.39 -22.76
N THR A 15 5.70 2.69 -22.46
CA THR A 15 4.99 2.06 -21.34
C THR A 15 4.83 0.54 -21.58
N LEU A 16 4.25 -0.17 -20.64
CA LEU A 16 3.75 -1.53 -20.87
C LEU A 16 2.71 -1.50 -22.01
N PRO A 17 2.53 -2.62 -22.76
CA PRO A 17 1.52 -2.69 -23.80
C PRO A 17 0.10 -2.62 -23.19
N GLN A 18 -0.86 -2.19 -24.00
CA GLN A 18 -2.29 -2.07 -23.62
C GLN A 18 -2.80 -3.31 -22.87
N ALA A 19 -2.44 -4.51 -23.32
CA ALA A 19 -2.90 -5.77 -22.71
C ALA A 19 -2.52 -5.87 -21.23
N SER A 20 -1.35 -5.37 -20.84
CA SER A 20 -0.92 -5.38 -19.42
C SER A 20 -1.82 -4.55 -18.49
N TYR A 21 -2.58 -3.59 -19.03
CA TYR A 21 -3.52 -2.78 -18.25
C TYR A 21 -4.98 -3.24 -18.35
N LEU A 22 -5.34 -3.98 -19.42
CA LEU A 22 -6.74 -4.26 -19.74
C LEU A 22 -7.09 -5.75 -19.75
N ASP A 23 -6.13 -6.63 -20.03
CA ASP A 23 -6.41 -8.06 -20.19
C ASP A 23 -6.50 -8.76 -18.85
N ALA A 24 -7.59 -9.51 -18.65
CA ALA A 24 -7.83 -10.22 -17.40
C ALA A 24 -6.86 -11.40 -17.18
N GLY A 25 -6.38 -12.03 -18.26
CA GLY A 25 -5.43 -13.14 -18.19
C GLY A 25 -4.04 -12.63 -17.80
N GLU A 26 -3.58 -11.52 -18.40
CA GLU A 26 -2.34 -10.86 -18.00
C GLU A 26 -2.41 -10.37 -16.55
N PHE A 27 -3.51 -9.78 -16.13
CA PHE A 27 -3.71 -9.38 -14.74
C PHE A 27 -3.62 -10.58 -13.79
N GLN A 28 -4.25 -11.71 -14.12
CA GLN A 28 -4.19 -12.92 -13.30
C GLN A 28 -2.75 -13.45 -13.16
N ARG A 29 -2.00 -13.44 -14.26
CA ARG A 29 -0.59 -13.85 -14.30
C ARG A 29 0.29 -12.93 -13.46
N GLU A 30 0.12 -11.62 -13.59
CA GLU A 30 0.80 -10.61 -12.77
C GLU A 30 0.47 -10.77 -11.28
N TYR A 31 -0.81 -10.97 -10.97
CA TYR A 31 -1.26 -11.11 -9.58
C TYR A 31 -0.61 -12.31 -8.90
N ALA A 32 -0.56 -13.45 -9.57
CA ALA A 32 0.11 -14.65 -9.08
C ALA A 32 1.63 -14.43 -8.88
N ALA A 33 2.28 -13.78 -9.86
CA ALA A 33 3.73 -13.55 -9.83
C ALA A 33 4.17 -12.46 -8.84
N ILE A 34 3.29 -11.54 -8.44
CA ILE A 34 3.65 -10.36 -7.63
C ILE A 34 2.99 -10.42 -6.25
N PHE A 35 1.65 -10.55 -6.21
CA PHE A 35 0.90 -10.44 -4.96
C PHE A 35 0.74 -11.78 -4.21
N GLU A 36 0.78 -12.91 -4.92
CA GLU A 36 0.68 -14.22 -4.27
C GLU A 36 2.06 -14.80 -3.93
N SER A 37 3.12 -14.39 -4.61
CA SER A 37 4.47 -14.92 -4.41
C SER A 37 5.42 -13.99 -3.65
N GLY A 38 5.08 -12.70 -3.49
CA GLY A 38 5.89 -11.70 -2.81
C GLY A 38 5.29 -11.19 -1.49
N TRP A 39 6.00 -10.31 -0.82
CA TRP A 39 5.51 -9.61 0.35
C TRP A 39 4.45 -8.58 -0.02
N VAL A 40 3.31 -8.62 0.66
CA VAL A 40 2.19 -7.69 0.48
C VAL A 40 1.89 -7.02 1.81
N CYS A 41 1.84 -5.69 1.83
CA CYS A 41 1.41 -4.94 3.01
C CYS A 41 -0.10 -5.08 3.18
N VAL A 42 -0.53 -5.48 4.40
CA VAL A 42 -1.93 -5.75 4.73
C VAL A 42 -2.51 -4.77 5.74
N GLY A 43 -1.71 -3.85 6.27
CA GLY A 43 -2.14 -2.85 7.24
C GLY A 43 -1.10 -2.57 8.30
N ARG A 44 -1.55 -2.14 9.47
CA ARG A 44 -0.67 -1.74 10.56
C ARG A 44 -0.81 -2.64 11.78
N SER A 45 0.27 -2.74 12.56
CA SER A 45 0.31 -3.50 13.82
C SER A 45 -0.10 -2.69 15.04
N ASP A 46 -0.30 -1.39 14.92
CA ASP A 46 -0.67 -0.51 16.03
C ASP A 46 -2.09 -0.75 16.59
N THR A 47 -2.95 -1.42 15.83
CA THR A 47 -4.25 -1.91 16.29
C THR A 47 -4.21 -3.34 16.88
N LEU A 48 -3.05 -3.99 16.83
CA LEU A 48 -2.84 -5.38 17.25
C LEU A 48 -1.94 -5.40 18.50
N THR A 49 -2.35 -4.75 19.59
CA THR A 49 -1.52 -4.53 20.78
C THR A 49 -1.68 -5.61 21.84
N GLU A 50 -2.90 -6.11 22.01
CA GLU A 50 -3.22 -7.06 23.07
C GLU A 50 -3.41 -8.49 22.52
N PRO A 51 -3.10 -9.52 23.30
CA PRO A 51 -3.38 -10.89 22.90
C PRO A 51 -4.84 -11.09 22.47
N GLY A 52 -5.01 -11.66 21.30
CA GLY A 52 -6.31 -11.86 20.67
C GLY A 52 -6.74 -10.76 19.70
N ASP A 53 -6.08 -9.60 19.71
CA ASP A 53 -6.34 -8.60 18.66
C ASP A 53 -6.07 -9.21 17.31
N TYR A 54 -6.95 -8.91 16.36
CA TYR A 54 -6.82 -9.43 14.99
C TYR A 54 -7.13 -8.38 13.94
N LEU A 55 -6.51 -8.59 12.77
CA LEU A 55 -6.83 -7.96 11.50
C LEU A 55 -7.20 -9.06 10.52
N ALA A 56 -8.42 -9.04 9.99
CA ALA A 56 -8.86 -9.92 8.92
C ALA A 56 -9.04 -9.09 7.63
N ILE A 57 -8.50 -9.57 6.53
CA ILE A 57 -8.51 -8.87 5.25
C ILE A 57 -8.72 -9.86 4.11
N ARG A 58 -9.36 -9.38 3.04
CA ARG A 58 -9.52 -10.13 1.79
C ARG A 58 -8.62 -9.53 0.71
N LEU A 59 -7.69 -10.34 0.23
CA LEU A 59 -6.89 -10.05 -0.96
C LEU A 59 -7.47 -10.86 -2.12
N ARG A 60 -8.37 -10.25 -2.88
CA ARG A 60 -9.19 -10.93 -3.89
C ARG A 60 -9.91 -12.15 -3.31
N ASP A 61 -9.56 -13.35 -3.79
CA ASP A 61 -10.20 -14.61 -3.36
C ASP A 61 -9.59 -15.18 -2.08
N GLN A 62 -8.50 -14.61 -1.56
CA GLN A 62 -7.81 -15.09 -0.36
C GLN A 62 -8.26 -14.27 0.87
N SER A 63 -8.80 -14.94 1.86
CA SER A 63 -9.17 -14.35 3.14
C SER A 63 -8.10 -14.66 4.16
N LEU A 64 -7.54 -13.63 4.79
CA LEU A 64 -6.39 -13.69 5.68
C LEU A 64 -6.76 -13.22 7.08
N LEU A 65 -6.02 -13.70 8.07
CA LEU A 65 -6.21 -13.37 9.48
C LEU A 65 -4.85 -13.20 10.15
N VAL A 66 -4.54 -11.98 10.59
CA VAL A 66 -3.37 -11.68 11.44
C VAL A 66 -3.84 -11.58 12.86
N VAL A 67 -3.17 -12.24 13.80
CA VAL A 67 -3.56 -12.31 15.21
C VAL A 67 -2.36 -12.07 16.12
N ARG A 68 -2.55 -11.28 17.20
CA ARG A 68 -1.58 -11.19 18.30
C ARG A 68 -1.73 -12.41 19.20
N ALA A 69 -0.71 -13.25 19.26
CA ALA A 69 -0.70 -14.44 20.11
C ALA A 69 -0.46 -14.09 21.59
N GLU A 70 -0.67 -15.07 22.50
CA GLU A 70 -0.47 -14.89 23.94
C GLU A 70 0.98 -14.54 24.33
N ASN A 71 1.96 -14.95 23.53
CA ASN A 71 3.38 -14.64 23.71
C ASN A 71 3.78 -13.25 23.20
N GLY A 72 2.82 -12.49 22.63
CA GLY A 72 3.03 -11.17 22.06
C GLY A 72 3.53 -11.15 20.61
N GLU A 73 3.75 -12.30 19.98
CA GLU A 73 4.11 -12.38 18.56
C GLU A 73 2.88 -12.26 17.65
N LEU A 74 3.03 -11.75 16.46
CA LEU A 74 2.01 -11.80 15.41
C LEU A 74 2.09 -13.11 14.65
N GLY A 75 0.94 -13.75 14.44
CA GLY A 75 0.79 -14.87 13.52
C GLY A 75 -0.11 -14.50 12.35
N ALA A 76 0.21 -14.98 11.16
CA ALA A 76 -0.63 -14.83 9.98
C ALA A 76 -1.15 -16.18 9.50
N PHE A 77 -2.44 -16.23 9.21
CA PHE A 77 -3.16 -17.45 8.84
C PHE A 77 -4.09 -17.18 7.67
N TYR A 78 -4.37 -18.23 6.88
CA TYR A 78 -5.56 -18.21 6.06
C TYR A 78 -6.79 -18.22 6.97
N ASN A 79 -7.72 -17.32 6.72
CA ASN A 79 -8.96 -17.17 7.51
C ASN A 79 -9.95 -18.30 7.18
N VAL A 80 -9.53 -19.53 7.39
CA VAL A 80 -10.26 -20.74 7.00
C VAL A 80 -10.17 -21.83 8.05
N CYS A 81 -11.32 -22.34 8.50
CA CYS A 81 -11.41 -23.43 9.45
C CYS A 81 -10.97 -24.76 8.82
N ARG A 82 -10.11 -25.52 9.50
CA ARG A 82 -9.59 -26.83 9.07
C ARG A 82 -10.67 -27.91 8.91
N HIS A 83 -11.86 -27.69 9.48
CA HIS A 83 -12.94 -28.69 9.41
C HIS A 83 -13.61 -28.70 8.02
N ARG A 84 -14.27 -27.62 7.62
CA ARG A 84 -15.06 -27.55 6.38
C ARG A 84 -14.93 -26.19 5.69
N GLY A 85 -13.83 -25.47 5.90
CA GLY A 85 -13.51 -24.26 5.13
C GLY A 85 -14.29 -23.00 5.48
N THR A 86 -15.04 -22.97 6.62
CA THR A 86 -15.72 -21.75 7.03
C THR A 86 -14.73 -20.65 7.38
N GLU A 87 -15.00 -19.41 6.95
CA GLU A 87 -14.25 -18.25 7.45
C GLU A 87 -14.40 -18.15 8.96
N LEU A 88 -13.27 -17.98 9.67
CA LEU A 88 -13.23 -17.84 11.11
C LEU A 88 -13.73 -16.46 11.55
N VAL A 89 -13.35 -15.44 10.79
CA VAL A 89 -13.89 -14.08 10.84
C VAL A 89 -14.60 -13.82 9.51
N PRO A 90 -15.94 -13.78 9.47
CA PRO A 90 -16.69 -13.53 8.25
C PRO A 90 -16.43 -12.11 7.71
N LEU A 91 -15.93 -12.01 6.50
CA LEU A 91 -15.69 -10.75 5.81
C LEU A 91 -16.85 -10.49 4.82
N LYS A 92 -17.73 -9.55 5.17
CA LYS A 92 -18.85 -9.13 4.32
C LYS A 92 -18.41 -8.19 3.21
N ASP A 93 -17.49 -7.30 3.57
CA ASP A 93 -16.88 -6.32 2.68
C ASP A 93 -15.41 -6.67 2.44
N PRO A 94 -14.82 -6.30 1.31
CA PRO A 94 -13.42 -6.60 0.99
C PRO A 94 -12.41 -5.81 1.82
N GLY A 95 -12.85 -4.82 2.63
CA GLY A 95 -11.97 -4.03 3.51
C GLY A 95 -11.49 -4.81 4.72
N PRO A 96 -10.43 -4.32 5.39
CA PRO A 96 -9.94 -4.94 6.62
C PRO A 96 -10.96 -4.80 7.75
N VAL A 97 -11.06 -5.85 8.58
CA VAL A 97 -11.89 -5.90 9.76
C VAL A 97 -11.00 -6.19 10.98
N SER A 98 -11.02 -5.31 11.95
CA SER A 98 -10.33 -5.49 13.22
C SER A 98 -11.28 -5.92 14.31
N GLY A 99 -10.77 -6.65 15.30
CA GLY A 99 -11.51 -7.08 16.48
C GLY A 99 -10.61 -7.82 17.45
N GLN A 100 -11.20 -8.47 18.47
CA GLN A 100 -10.45 -9.18 19.48
C GLN A 100 -11.10 -10.54 19.80
N PHE A 101 -10.32 -11.60 19.77
CA PHE A 101 -10.67 -12.90 20.35
C PHE A 101 -10.38 -12.88 21.84
N SER A 102 -11.28 -13.39 22.65
CA SER A 102 -11.09 -13.38 24.11
C SER A 102 -9.97 -14.32 24.59
N ARG A 103 -9.90 -15.54 24.09
CA ARG A 103 -8.91 -16.57 24.49
C ARG A 103 -8.57 -17.56 23.38
N SER A 104 -9.38 -17.61 22.35
CA SER A 104 -9.25 -18.58 21.25
C SER A 104 -10.03 -18.12 20.04
N ILE A 105 -9.57 -18.56 18.89
CA ILE A 105 -10.26 -18.40 17.61
C ILE A 105 -11.30 -19.51 17.54
N VAL A 106 -12.58 -19.17 17.49
CA VAL A 106 -13.68 -20.15 17.45
C VAL A 106 -14.40 -20.09 16.12
N CYS A 107 -14.44 -21.23 15.42
CA CYS A 107 -15.18 -21.34 14.18
C CYS A 107 -16.70 -21.16 14.41
N PRO A 108 -17.36 -20.26 13.69
CA PRO A 108 -18.77 -19.96 13.90
C PRO A 108 -19.71 -21.09 13.44
N TYR A 109 -19.22 -22.10 12.72
CA TYR A 109 -20.05 -23.17 12.19
C TYR A 109 -20.24 -24.34 13.19
N HIS A 110 -19.14 -25.00 13.61
CA HIS A 110 -19.19 -26.18 14.49
C HIS A 110 -18.35 -26.03 15.74
N ALA A 111 -17.98 -24.80 16.09
CA ALA A 111 -17.20 -24.44 17.28
C ALA A 111 -15.84 -25.16 17.41
N TRP A 112 -15.23 -25.60 16.29
CA TRP A 112 -13.81 -25.93 16.32
C TRP A 112 -13.05 -24.72 16.81
N SER A 113 -12.16 -24.90 17.75
CA SER A 113 -11.43 -23.81 18.37
C SER A 113 -9.93 -23.97 18.21
N TYR A 114 -9.26 -22.85 18.09
CA TYR A 114 -7.81 -22.78 17.93
C TYR A 114 -7.24 -21.82 18.97
N HIS A 115 -6.03 -22.09 19.43
CA HIS A 115 -5.25 -21.13 20.19
C HIS A 115 -4.96 -19.90 19.34
N LEU A 116 -4.54 -18.79 19.95
CA LEU A 116 -4.21 -17.57 19.23
C LEU A 116 -3.00 -17.73 18.32
N ASP A 117 -2.17 -18.76 18.54
CA ASP A 117 -1.06 -19.17 17.67
C ASP A 117 -1.47 -20.13 16.53
N GLY A 118 -2.76 -20.35 16.35
CA GLY A 118 -3.35 -21.17 15.30
C GLY A 118 -3.41 -22.67 15.58
N ARG A 119 -2.77 -23.21 16.63
CA ARG A 119 -2.85 -24.65 16.96
C ARG A 119 -4.27 -25.04 17.33
N LEU A 120 -4.72 -26.22 16.91
CA LEU A 120 -6.04 -26.73 17.27
C LEU A 120 -6.13 -26.90 18.79
N ARG A 121 -7.19 -26.33 19.38
CA ARG A 121 -7.47 -26.39 20.82
C ARG A 121 -8.53 -27.42 21.18
N GLY A 122 -9.56 -27.56 20.35
CA GLY A 122 -10.62 -28.51 20.62
C GLY A 122 -11.67 -28.62 19.53
N THR A 123 -12.34 -29.77 19.55
CA THR A 123 -13.36 -30.17 18.57
C THR A 123 -14.55 -30.75 19.30
N PRO A 124 -15.69 -30.02 19.38
CA PRO A 124 -16.88 -30.52 20.09
C PRO A 124 -17.36 -31.85 19.52
N HIS A 125 -17.70 -32.79 20.43
CA HIS A 125 -18.25 -34.12 20.10
C HIS A 125 -17.35 -35.03 19.24
N LEU A 126 -16.09 -34.65 19.03
CA LEU A 126 -15.14 -35.44 18.25
C LEU A 126 -13.82 -35.57 19.04
N ALA A 127 -13.48 -36.79 19.41
CA ALA A 127 -12.19 -37.09 20.02
C ALA A 127 -11.15 -37.33 18.91
N ILE A 128 -10.33 -36.34 18.65
CA ILE A 128 -9.17 -36.44 17.75
C ILE A 128 -7.92 -36.01 18.52
N ASP A 129 -6.80 -36.56 18.11
CA ASP A 129 -5.52 -36.04 18.52
C ASP A 129 -5.32 -34.66 17.85
N ALA A 130 -5.13 -33.62 18.67
CA ALA A 130 -4.93 -32.26 18.21
C ALA A 130 -3.46 -31.99 17.81
N ASP A 131 -2.53 -32.90 18.16
CA ASP A 131 -1.11 -32.73 17.92
C ASP A 131 -0.84 -32.62 16.40
N GLY A 132 -0.10 -31.58 16.03
CA GLY A 132 0.24 -31.31 14.63
C GLY A 132 -0.88 -30.72 13.77
N VAL A 133 -2.06 -30.44 14.34
CA VAL A 133 -3.15 -29.75 13.64
C VAL A 133 -3.15 -28.27 13.99
N SER A 134 -3.01 -27.42 12.95
CA SER A 134 -3.07 -25.95 13.09
C SER A 134 -3.79 -25.33 11.92
N LEU A 135 -4.16 -24.06 12.03
CA LEU A 135 -4.54 -23.23 10.90
C LEU A 135 -3.42 -23.22 9.86
N HIS A 136 -3.74 -22.96 8.63
CA HIS A 136 -2.75 -22.77 7.59
C HIS A 136 -2.05 -21.44 7.82
N THR A 137 -0.75 -21.50 8.09
CA THR A 137 0.11 -20.32 8.33
C THR A 137 0.65 -19.75 7.02
N MET A 138 1.08 -18.51 7.06
CA MET A 138 1.84 -17.86 6.02
C MET A 138 2.98 -17.04 6.62
N PRO A 139 4.07 -16.75 5.87
CA PRO A 139 5.11 -15.83 6.29
C PRO A 139 4.55 -14.47 6.66
N LEU A 140 5.04 -13.91 7.77
CA LEU A 140 4.72 -12.57 8.27
C LEU A 140 6.00 -11.86 8.66
N ALA A 141 6.10 -10.58 8.35
CA ALA A 141 7.15 -9.69 8.83
C ALA A 141 6.59 -8.30 9.09
N GLU A 142 7.28 -7.53 9.95
CA GLU A 142 6.92 -6.15 10.28
C GLU A 142 8.06 -5.20 9.92
N TRP A 143 7.71 -4.03 9.43
CA TRP A 143 8.61 -2.90 9.27
C TRP A 143 7.88 -1.59 9.51
N GLY A 144 8.43 -0.72 10.36
CA GLY A 144 7.87 0.62 10.61
C GLY A 144 6.42 0.61 11.12
N GLY A 145 5.99 -0.48 11.79
CA GLY A 145 4.60 -0.67 12.23
C GLY A 145 3.66 -1.13 11.09
N PHE A 146 4.19 -1.38 9.89
CA PHE A 146 3.44 -2.01 8.79
C PHE A 146 3.61 -3.53 8.83
N VAL A 147 2.52 -4.25 8.59
CA VAL A 147 2.47 -5.71 8.58
C VAL A 147 2.47 -6.19 7.13
N PHE A 148 3.40 -7.07 6.83
CA PHE A 148 3.54 -7.72 5.54
C PHE A 148 3.32 -9.22 5.67
N VAL A 149 2.64 -9.78 4.68
CA VAL A 149 2.44 -11.24 4.57
C VAL A 149 2.84 -11.71 3.18
N CYS A 150 3.19 -12.99 3.07
CA CYS A 150 3.38 -13.65 1.77
C CYS A 150 2.42 -14.84 1.67
N LEU A 151 1.65 -14.91 0.58
CA LEU A 151 0.67 -15.98 0.38
C LEU A 151 1.32 -17.29 -0.07
N ALA A 152 2.57 -17.26 -0.54
CA ALA A 152 3.31 -18.48 -0.82
C ALA A 152 3.56 -19.28 0.45
N ALA A 153 3.54 -20.61 0.35
CA ALA A 153 3.73 -21.51 1.49
C ALA A 153 5.12 -21.36 2.15
N SER A 154 6.11 -20.93 1.37
CA SER A 154 7.44 -20.54 1.84
C SER A 154 7.90 -19.33 1.04
N HIS A 155 8.67 -18.47 1.68
CA HIS A 155 9.28 -17.31 1.04
C HIS A 155 10.64 -17.08 1.68
N ASP A 156 11.69 -17.21 0.86
CA ASP A 156 13.07 -17.19 1.35
C ASP A 156 13.70 -15.79 1.29
N GLU A 157 13.09 -14.85 0.54
CA GLU A 157 13.56 -13.46 0.45
C GLU A 157 13.14 -12.68 1.71
N PRO A 158 14.08 -12.18 2.52
CA PRO A 158 13.75 -11.36 3.68
C PRO A 158 13.02 -10.08 3.29
N LEU A 159 12.03 -9.64 4.08
CA LEU A 159 11.32 -8.39 3.83
C LEU A 159 12.27 -7.19 3.63
N ALA A 160 13.37 -7.14 4.38
CA ALA A 160 14.36 -6.06 4.28
C ALA A 160 15.00 -5.95 2.87
N GLU A 161 15.17 -7.07 2.16
CA GLU A 161 15.68 -7.07 0.78
C GLU A 161 14.62 -6.55 -0.19
N THR A 162 13.36 -6.94 -0.01
CA THR A 162 12.23 -6.42 -0.80
C THR A 162 12.05 -4.90 -0.61
N LEU A 163 12.16 -4.39 0.62
CA LEU A 163 11.99 -2.96 0.90
C LEU A 163 13.21 -2.11 0.45
N GLY A 164 14.39 -2.71 0.36
CA GLY A 164 15.59 -2.06 -0.16
C GLY A 164 16.01 -0.79 0.59
N ASP A 165 16.68 0.11 -0.16
CA ASP A 165 17.28 1.34 0.39
C ASP A 165 16.25 2.39 0.84
N GLY A 166 14.98 2.28 0.42
CA GLY A 166 13.90 3.17 0.85
C GLY A 166 13.77 3.27 2.36
N THR A 167 14.01 2.15 3.06
CA THR A 167 13.97 2.10 4.52
C THR A 167 15.01 3.03 5.18
N ALA A 168 16.19 3.17 4.58
CA ALA A 168 17.24 4.03 5.10
C ALA A 168 16.91 5.52 4.94
N ARG A 169 16.21 5.91 3.86
CA ARG A 169 15.76 7.29 3.64
C ARG A 169 14.73 7.75 4.68
N LEU A 170 13.95 6.82 5.23
CA LEU A 170 12.86 7.10 6.16
C LEU A 170 13.24 6.89 7.64
N LYS A 171 14.48 6.54 7.96
CA LYS A 171 14.92 6.14 9.31
C LYS A 171 14.67 7.14 10.43
N ARG A 172 14.50 8.43 10.12
CA ARG A 172 14.20 9.48 11.12
C ARG A 172 12.73 9.69 11.38
N TYR A 173 11.85 9.15 10.50
CA TYR A 173 10.43 9.17 10.73
C TYR A 173 10.07 8.05 11.72
N PRO A 174 9.35 8.34 12.82
CA PRO A 174 9.04 7.35 13.86
C PRO A 174 7.88 6.44 13.45
N LEU A 175 7.95 5.84 12.25
CA LEU A 175 6.84 5.12 11.62
C LEU A 175 6.21 4.05 12.51
N ALA A 176 7.02 3.34 13.31
CA ALA A 176 6.53 2.31 14.22
C ALA A 176 5.71 2.87 15.39
N ASP A 177 5.98 4.12 15.79
CA ASP A 177 5.32 4.76 16.90
C ASP A 177 4.01 5.45 16.48
N LEU A 178 3.87 5.77 15.17
CA LEU A 178 2.69 6.45 14.66
C LEU A 178 1.43 5.58 14.80
N ARG A 179 0.28 6.25 14.91
CA ARG A 179 -1.04 5.64 15.04
C ARG A 179 -1.97 6.16 13.98
N VAL A 180 -2.92 5.33 13.57
CA VAL A 180 -3.97 5.74 12.63
C VAL A 180 -4.92 6.72 13.31
N GLY A 181 -4.99 7.94 12.80
CA GLY A 181 -5.97 8.94 13.23
C GLY A 181 -7.27 8.85 12.44
N GLN A 182 -7.17 8.60 11.14
CA GLN A 182 -8.30 8.40 10.23
C GLN A 182 -7.92 7.52 9.05
N THR A 183 -8.91 6.82 8.52
CA THR A 183 -8.80 6.02 7.29
C THR A 183 -9.82 6.50 6.27
N ILE A 184 -9.41 6.64 5.01
CA ILE A 184 -10.30 6.82 3.86
C ILE A 184 -10.07 5.66 2.88
N THR A 185 -11.16 5.14 2.33
CA THR A 185 -11.08 4.08 1.30
C THR A 185 -11.64 4.60 -0.01
N TYR A 186 -10.94 4.29 -1.09
CA TYR A 186 -11.32 4.65 -2.45
C TYR A 186 -11.50 3.38 -3.30
N GLU A 187 -12.52 3.37 -4.14
CA GLU A 187 -12.71 2.40 -5.21
C GLU A 187 -12.36 3.09 -6.52
N VAL A 188 -11.27 2.69 -7.16
CA VAL A 188 -10.72 3.37 -8.33
C VAL A 188 -10.84 2.46 -9.55
N GLU A 189 -11.57 2.90 -10.57
CA GLU A 189 -11.78 2.17 -11.83
C GLU A 189 -10.54 2.23 -12.74
N ALA A 190 -9.40 1.86 -12.18
CA ALA A 190 -8.10 1.82 -12.87
C ALA A 190 -7.26 0.61 -12.45
N ASN A 191 -6.37 0.19 -13.35
CA ASN A 191 -5.35 -0.81 -13.06
C ASN A 191 -4.35 -0.26 -12.04
N TRP A 192 -3.91 -1.09 -11.11
CA TRP A 192 -2.96 -0.71 -10.07
C TRP A 192 -1.66 -0.09 -10.60
N LYS A 193 -1.21 -0.52 -11.80
CA LYS A 193 -0.02 0.03 -12.44
C LYS A 193 -0.21 1.49 -12.87
N VAL A 194 -1.40 1.85 -13.35
CA VAL A 194 -1.72 3.25 -13.70
C VAL A 194 -1.61 4.14 -12.46
N ILE A 195 -2.05 3.64 -11.31
CA ILE A 195 -1.99 4.37 -10.03
C ILE A 195 -0.54 4.51 -9.56
N VAL A 196 0.24 3.44 -9.65
CA VAL A 196 1.66 3.48 -9.26
C VAL A 196 2.49 4.35 -10.22
N GLU A 197 2.23 4.29 -11.53
CA GLU A 197 2.87 5.18 -12.51
C GLU A 197 2.57 6.64 -12.20
N ASN A 198 1.31 6.98 -11.89
CA ASN A 198 0.92 8.33 -11.50
C ASN A 198 1.61 8.78 -10.19
N TYR A 199 1.67 7.91 -9.16
CA TYR A 199 2.33 8.23 -7.90
C TYR A 199 3.84 8.50 -8.05
N ASN A 200 4.51 7.85 -9.01
CA ASN A 200 5.96 7.87 -9.15
C ASN A 200 6.51 9.07 -9.92
N GLU A 201 5.68 10.01 -10.36
CA GLU A 201 6.13 11.16 -11.12
C GLU A 201 5.36 12.44 -10.76
N CYS A 202 5.91 13.60 -11.08
CA CYS A 202 5.27 14.89 -10.92
C CYS A 202 5.05 15.63 -12.25
N TYR A 203 5.13 14.95 -13.38
CA TYR A 203 4.87 15.55 -14.69
C TYR A 203 3.41 16.00 -14.81
N HIS A 204 2.49 15.27 -14.18
CA HIS A 204 1.07 15.63 -14.08
C HIS A 204 0.78 16.67 -13.00
N CYS A 205 1.66 16.87 -12.00
CA CYS A 205 1.33 17.68 -10.82
C CYS A 205 0.94 19.12 -11.17
N GLY A 206 1.62 19.73 -12.16
CA GLY A 206 1.33 21.11 -12.58
C GLY A 206 -0.12 21.34 -13.04
N PRO A 207 -0.65 20.56 -14.00
CA PRO A 207 -2.01 20.69 -14.48
C PRO A 207 -3.10 20.10 -13.57
N ILE A 208 -2.79 19.11 -12.74
CA ILE A 208 -3.79 18.35 -11.96
C ILE A 208 -3.91 18.87 -10.52
N HIS A 209 -2.79 19.27 -9.88
CA HIS A 209 -2.73 19.61 -8.46
C HIS A 209 -2.29 21.06 -8.21
N PRO A 210 -3.11 22.07 -8.55
CA PRO A 210 -2.72 23.45 -8.30
C PRO A 210 -2.50 23.74 -6.82
N GLU A 211 -3.24 23.09 -5.91
CA GLU A 211 -3.13 23.23 -4.46
C GLU A 211 -1.79 22.65 -3.96
N LEU A 212 -1.44 21.45 -4.41
CA LEU A 212 -0.17 20.79 -4.06
C LEU A 212 1.03 21.62 -4.54
N CYS A 213 0.95 22.15 -5.77
CA CYS A 213 1.99 22.99 -6.35
C CYS A 213 2.10 24.39 -5.70
N GLN A 214 1.09 24.83 -4.94
CA GLN A 214 1.20 26.03 -4.10
C GLN A 214 2.07 25.79 -2.86
N ILE A 215 2.07 24.56 -2.35
CA ILE A 215 2.91 24.17 -1.19
C ILE A 215 4.30 23.79 -1.65
N VAL A 216 4.43 23.02 -2.73
CA VAL A 216 5.70 22.56 -3.31
C VAL A 216 5.80 23.03 -4.77
N PRO A 217 6.26 24.26 -5.02
CA PRO A 217 6.35 24.81 -6.38
C PRO A 217 7.27 24.01 -7.32
N ALA A 218 8.23 23.27 -6.77
CA ALA A 218 9.13 22.43 -7.54
C ALA A 218 8.39 21.33 -8.34
N PHE A 219 7.26 20.84 -7.87
CA PHE A 219 6.46 19.81 -8.55
C PHE A 219 5.97 20.23 -9.95
N LYS A 220 5.76 21.51 -10.20
CA LYS A 220 5.37 21.98 -11.53
C LYS A 220 6.54 22.52 -12.36
N GLN A 221 7.70 22.73 -11.76
CA GLN A 221 8.87 23.27 -12.46
C GLN A 221 9.51 22.16 -13.30
N GLY A 222 9.73 22.41 -14.59
CA GLY A 222 10.31 21.42 -15.49
C GLY A 222 9.53 20.10 -15.61
N GLY A 223 8.26 20.06 -15.16
CA GLY A 223 7.47 18.82 -15.10
C GLY A 223 7.96 17.85 -14.03
N GLY A 224 8.50 18.37 -12.93
CA GLY A 224 9.04 17.53 -11.83
C GLY A 224 10.43 16.95 -12.14
N ASP A 225 11.13 17.46 -13.15
CA ASP A 225 12.49 17.00 -13.44
C ASP A 225 13.47 17.39 -12.32
N GLY A 226 14.38 16.46 -11.98
CA GLY A 226 15.47 16.70 -11.03
C GLY A 226 15.02 16.85 -9.57
N LEU A 227 13.86 16.34 -9.19
CA LEU A 227 13.42 16.31 -7.79
C LEU A 227 14.33 15.41 -6.95
N ASP A 228 14.78 15.92 -5.81
CA ASP A 228 15.58 15.17 -4.85
C ASP A 228 14.67 14.43 -3.87
N TRP A 229 14.47 13.13 -4.10
CA TRP A 229 13.66 12.28 -3.21
C TRP A 229 14.47 11.70 -2.04
N ASP A 230 15.80 11.77 -2.07
CA ASP A 230 16.64 11.31 -0.96
C ASP A 230 16.64 12.31 0.21
N ASP A 231 16.87 13.59 -0.07
CA ASP A 231 16.77 14.66 0.93
C ASP A 231 15.32 15.18 1.08
N GLY A 232 14.47 14.91 0.10
CA GLY A 232 13.09 15.37 0.02
C GLY A 232 12.94 16.68 -0.76
N VAL A 233 11.72 16.98 -1.19
CA VAL A 233 11.38 18.14 -2.02
C VAL A 233 10.96 19.32 -1.13
N PRO A 234 11.60 20.50 -1.24
CA PRO A 234 11.34 21.63 -0.35
C PRO A 234 9.95 22.23 -0.54
N HIS A 235 9.27 22.51 0.56
CA HIS A 235 8.11 23.37 0.56
C HIS A 235 8.49 24.82 0.25
N ARG A 236 7.52 25.64 -0.20
CA ARG A 236 7.74 27.08 -0.35
C ARG A 236 8.09 27.72 0.99
N GLU A 237 8.70 28.91 0.95
CA GLU A 237 8.96 29.69 2.16
C GLU A 237 7.66 29.89 3.00
N GLY A 238 7.77 29.62 4.29
CA GLY A 238 6.66 29.72 5.25
C GLY A 238 5.70 28.53 5.24
N ALA A 239 5.94 27.49 4.42
CA ALA A 239 5.23 26.21 4.48
C ALA A 239 6.14 25.10 5.03
N ASN A 240 5.54 24.14 5.73
CA ASN A 240 6.25 23.03 6.35
C ASN A 240 5.48 21.70 6.32
N THR A 241 4.25 21.68 5.81
CA THR A 241 3.43 20.48 5.74
C THR A 241 2.37 20.58 4.65
N PHE A 242 1.72 19.46 4.33
CA PHE A 242 0.60 19.43 3.40
C PHE A 242 -0.74 19.68 4.11
N THR A 243 -1.13 20.92 4.11
CA THR A 243 -2.44 21.45 4.48
C THR A 243 -2.78 22.58 3.52
N ALA A 244 -4.00 23.04 3.46
CA ALA A 244 -4.39 24.15 2.56
C ALA A 244 -3.59 25.44 2.82
N SER A 245 -3.16 25.69 4.05
CA SER A 245 -2.29 26.84 4.41
C SER A 245 -0.80 26.57 4.17
N GLY A 246 -0.39 25.32 4.13
CA GLY A 246 1.00 24.88 4.18
C GLY A 246 1.61 24.87 5.57
N THR A 247 0.80 25.09 6.61
CA THR A 247 1.24 25.16 8.02
C THR A 247 0.32 24.37 8.93
N THR A 248 0.80 24.04 10.12
CA THR A 248 0.05 23.32 11.15
C THR A 248 0.45 23.79 12.55
N THR A 249 -0.42 23.51 13.53
CA THR A 249 -0.10 23.66 14.96
C THR A 249 0.42 22.38 15.60
N ARG A 250 0.39 21.25 14.88
CA ARG A 250 0.96 19.98 15.34
C ARG A 250 2.48 20.05 15.41
N ALA A 251 3.05 19.42 16.41
CA ALA A 251 4.49 19.34 16.55
C ALA A 251 5.13 18.49 15.45
N PRO A 252 6.33 18.83 14.97
CA PRO A 252 7.07 17.95 14.08
C PRO A 252 7.43 16.64 14.78
N PHE A 253 7.48 15.56 14.04
CA PHE A 253 7.91 14.26 14.56
C PHE A 253 9.27 14.35 15.24
N PRO A 254 9.46 13.64 16.37
CA PRO A 254 10.76 13.61 17.04
C PRO A 254 11.80 12.94 16.13
N GLY A 255 13.01 13.48 16.14
CA GLY A 255 14.16 12.93 15.39
C GLY A 255 14.34 13.45 13.98
N LEU A 256 13.38 14.20 13.41
CA LEU A 256 13.53 14.82 12.09
C LEU A 256 14.66 15.86 12.09
N SER A 257 15.43 15.89 11.00
CA SER A 257 16.38 16.96 10.72
C SER A 257 15.67 18.27 10.38
N GLU A 258 16.38 19.40 10.41
CA GLU A 258 15.80 20.70 10.00
C GLU A 258 15.35 20.70 8.53
N THR A 259 16.03 19.93 7.68
CA THR A 259 15.60 19.71 6.28
C THR A 259 14.28 18.96 6.22
N GLU A 260 14.16 17.83 6.90
CA GLU A 260 12.94 17.01 6.89
C GLU A 260 11.71 17.72 7.48
N LYS A 261 11.89 18.73 8.34
CA LYS A 261 10.79 19.56 8.86
C LYS A 261 10.20 20.52 7.83
N THR A 262 10.85 20.71 6.69
CA THR A 262 10.43 21.64 5.64
C THR A 262 10.40 21.01 4.25
N HIS A 263 10.63 19.72 4.16
CA HIS A 263 10.65 18.97 2.89
C HIS A 263 9.65 17.84 2.94
N HIS A 264 9.07 17.55 1.80
CA HIS A 264 8.22 16.39 1.58
C HIS A 264 9.07 15.21 1.10
N LYS A 265 8.78 14.02 1.63
CA LYS A 265 9.31 12.75 1.10
C LYS A 265 8.18 11.84 0.62
N GLY A 266 8.40 11.17 -0.48
CA GLY A 266 7.56 10.08 -1.00
C GLY A 266 8.37 8.80 -1.07
N GLU A 267 7.73 7.66 -0.82
CA GLU A 267 8.35 6.35 -0.97
C GLU A 267 7.34 5.33 -1.45
N LEU A 268 7.75 4.47 -2.38
CA LEU A 268 6.97 3.33 -2.85
C LEU A 268 7.70 2.04 -2.49
N PHE A 269 7.06 1.23 -1.67
CA PHE A 269 7.47 -0.15 -1.42
C PHE A 269 6.59 -1.10 -2.24
N TYR A 270 7.20 -1.70 -3.25
CA TYR A 270 6.51 -2.66 -4.09
C TYR A 270 6.01 -3.87 -3.29
N PRO A 271 4.83 -4.44 -3.65
CA PRO A 271 3.98 -4.01 -4.76
C PRO A 271 2.94 -2.94 -4.40
N ASN A 272 2.69 -2.66 -3.10
CA ASN A 272 1.42 -2.05 -2.73
C ASN A 272 1.43 -1.05 -1.58
N LEU A 273 2.58 -0.63 -1.08
CA LEU A 273 2.65 0.38 -0.02
C LEU A 273 3.28 1.67 -0.56
N MET A 274 2.52 2.77 -0.57
CA MET A 274 3.00 4.10 -0.90
C MET A 274 2.91 4.98 0.34
N LEU A 275 3.93 5.80 0.59
CA LEU A 275 4.04 6.68 1.75
C LEU A 275 4.31 8.11 1.32
N SER A 276 3.46 9.04 1.72
CA SER A 276 3.70 10.48 1.61
C SER A 276 3.95 11.05 3.00
N LEU A 277 5.18 11.56 3.22
CA LEU A 277 5.66 11.92 4.56
C LEU A 277 5.83 13.44 4.68
N SER A 278 5.12 14.00 5.63
CA SER A 278 5.25 15.37 6.11
C SER A 278 5.92 15.38 7.49
N MET A 279 6.21 16.55 8.03
CA MET A 279 6.85 16.66 9.33
C MET A 279 5.98 16.22 10.52
N ASP A 280 4.66 16.19 10.36
CA ASP A 280 3.65 16.06 11.42
C ASP A 280 2.63 14.94 11.17
N HIS A 281 2.57 14.42 9.94
CA HIS A 281 1.70 13.31 9.55
C HIS A 281 2.29 12.50 8.39
N VAL A 282 1.79 11.29 8.22
CA VAL A 282 2.08 10.43 7.07
C VAL A 282 0.76 9.97 6.46
N ALA A 283 0.61 10.13 5.15
CA ALA A 283 -0.43 9.44 4.39
C ALA A 283 0.14 8.12 3.86
N ALA A 284 -0.42 7.00 4.33
CA ALA A 284 0.00 5.65 3.94
C ALA A 284 -1.09 5.00 3.09
N PHE A 285 -0.75 4.64 1.87
CA PHE A 285 -1.68 4.07 0.90
C PHE A 285 -1.38 2.59 0.71
N TYR A 286 -2.42 1.77 0.82
CA TYR A 286 -2.37 0.34 0.51
C TYR A 286 -3.19 0.08 -0.74
N LEU A 287 -2.54 -0.45 -1.78
CA LEU A 287 -3.19 -0.78 -3.04
C LEU A 287 -3.56 -2.26 -3.06
N TRP A 288 -4.83 -2.54 -3.21
CA TRP A 288 -5.34 -3.91 -3.35
C TRP A 288 -6.05 -4.08 -4.68
N PRO A 289 -5.33 -4.52 -5.74
CA PRO A 289 -5.91 -4.74 -7.06
C PRO A 289 -7.00 -5.80 -7.01
N GLN A 290 -8.18 -5.50 -7.55
CA GLN A 290 -9.31 -6.40 -7.60
C GLN A 290 -9.47 -7.05 -8.99
N SER A 291 -9.17 -6.29 -10.03
CA SER A 291 -9.21 -6.74 -11.42
C SER A 291 -8.25 -5.91 -12.29
N ALA A 292 -8.15 -6.23 -13.56
CA ALA A 292 -7.37 -5.45 -14.52
C ALA A 292 -7.81 -3.98 -14.64
N GLY A 293 -9.01 -3.65 -14.21
CA GLY A 293 -9.55 -2.29 -14.31
C GLY A 293 -10.11 -1.73 -13.01
N HIS A 294 -9.79 -2.33 -11.88
CA HIS A 294 -10.30 -1.88 -10.59
C HIS A 294 -9.29 -2.14 -9.47
N THR A 295 -8.99 -1.11 -8.71
CA THR A 295 -8.10 -1.17 -7.55
C THR A 295 -8.77 -0.48 -6.36
N ARG A 296 -8.83 -1.18 -5.23
CA ARG A 296 -9.20 -0.58 -3.95
C ARG A 296 -7.95 0.03 -3.33
N ILE A 297 -8.08 1.24 -2.82
CA ILE A 297 -7.00 1.94 -2.10
C ILE A 297 -7.51 2.29 -0.71
N GLN A 298 -6.79 1.91 0.32
CA GLN A 298 -6.97 2.45 1.65
C GLN A 298 -5.87 3.48 1.90
N CYS A 299 -6.23 4.64 2.41
CA CYS A 299 -5.31 5.66 2.89
C CYS A 299 -5.48 5.82 4.39
N ASP A 300 -4.44 5.48 5.15
CA ASP A 300 -4.36 5.73 6.58
C ASP A 300 -3.58 7.00 6.84
N PHE A 301 -4.17 7.94 7.58
CA PHE A 301 -3.52 9.15 8.06
C PHE A 301 -2.92 8.89 9.44
N LEU A 302 -1.59 8.89 9.48
CA LEU A 302 -0.82 8.53 10.67
C LEU A 302 -0.32 9.78 11.37
N PHE A 303 -0.51 9.81 12.69
CA PHE A 303 -0.06 10.90 13.55
C PHE A 303 0.73 10.37 14.75
N HIS A 304 1.52 11.23 15.37
CA HIS A 304 2.20 10.86 16.60
C HIS A 304 1.18 10.69 17.74
N PRO A 305 1.33 9.68 18.61
CA PRO A 305 0.38 9.42 19.70
C PRO A 305 0.23 10.60 20.67
N ASP A 306 1.29 11.40 20.87
CA ASP A 306 1.22 12.60 21.71
C ASP A 306 0.27 13.66 21.11
N GLU A 307 0.16 13.76 19.79
CA GLU A 307 -0.81 14.64 19.13
C GLU A 307 -2.22 14.06 19.26
N LEU A 308 -2.41 12.79 18.96
CA LEU A 308 -3.71 12.10 19.06
C LEU A 308 -4.29 12.12 20.48
N SER A 309 -3.46 12.20 21.51
CA SER A 309 -3.88 12.22 22.91
C SER A 309 -4.38 13.60 23.38
N LYS A 310 -4.15 14.65 22.61
CA LYS A 310 -4.62 16.02 22.95
C LYS A 310 -6.14 16.09 22.82
N THR A 311 -6.78 16.77 23.76
CA THR A 311 -8.25 16.95 23.77
C THR A 311 -8.76 17.83 22.63
N ASP A 312 -7.91 18.65 22.05
CA ASP A 312 -8.15 19.54 20.93
C ASP A 312 -7.46 19.10 19.65
N PHE A 313 -7.06 17.80 19.57
CA PHE A 313 -6.49 17.25 18.35
C PHE A 313 -7.46 17.40 17.18
N ASP A 314 -6.94 17.97 16.11
CA ASP A 314 -7.62 18.04 14.81
C ASP A 314 -6.63 17.73 13.69
N GLY A 315 -6.91 16.67 12.94
CA GLY A 315 -6.15 16.24 11.76
C GLY A 315 -6.83 16.60 10.44
N SER A 316 -8.02 17.22 10.51
CA SER A 316 -8.87 17.45 9.33
C SER A 316 -8.17 18.28 8.24
N ASP A 317 -7.35 19.26 8.62
CA ASP A 317 -6.62 20.12 7.69
C ASP A 317 -5.68 19.34 6.74
N ALA A 318 -5.00 18.32 7.26
CA ALA A 318 -4.15 17.45 6.46
C ALA A 318 -4.98 16.40 5.70
N ILE A 319 -5.99 15.83 6.36
CA ILE A 319 -6.83 14.77 5.79
C ILE A 319 -7.64 15.30 4.60
N GLU A 320 -8.29 16.47 4.74
CA GLU A 320 -9.06 17.09 3.66
C GLU A 320 -8.18 17.52 2.49
N PHE A 321 -6.96 17.99 2.79
CA PHE A 321 -5.99 18.34 1.74
C PHE A 321 -5.60 17.12 0.92
N TRP A 322 -5.22 16.02 1.58
CA TRP A 322 -4.87 14.79 0.90
C TRP A 322 -6.06 14.14 0.20
N ASP A 323 -7.26 14.18 0.78
CA ASP A 323 -8.46 13.66 0.11
C ASP A 323 -8.74 14.40 -1.20
N LEU A 324 -8.56 15.72 -1.22
CA LEU A 324 -8.66 16.51 -2.44
C LEU A 324 -7.63 16.08 -3.50
N VAL A 325 -6.36 15.98 -3.12
CA VAL A 325 -5.28 15.57 -4.03
C VAL A 325 -5.52 14.14 -4.54
N ASN A 326 -5.86 13.22 -3.65
CA ASN A 326 -6.16 11.83 -3.98
C ASN A 326 -7.31 11.72 -4.99
N GLN A 327 -8.40 12.45 -4.80
CA GLN A 327 -9.53 12.44 -5.74
C GLN A 327 -9.14 13.00 -7.11
N GLN A 328 -8.25 13.99 -7.18
CA GLN A 328 -7.71 14.49 -8.44
C GLN A 328 -6.92 13.39 -9.16
N ASP A 329 -6.07 12.65 -8.44
CA ASP A 329 -5.30 11.53 -8.98
C ASP A 329 -6.19 10.38 -9.46
N TRP A 330 -7.15 9.98 -8.64
CA TRP A 330 -8.03 8.86 -9.03
C TRP A 330 -8.84 9.20 -10.28
N ASN A 331 -9.35 10.43 -10.38
CA ASN A 331 -10.08 10.89 -11.55
C ASN A 331 -9.24 10.83 -12.84
N ILE A 332 -7.96 11.24 -12.80
CA ILE A 332 -7.08 11.18 -13.98
C ILE A 332 -6.66 9.74 -14.29
N CYS A 333 -6.36 8.91 -13.29
CA CYS A 333 -6.05 7.50 -13.47
C CYS A 333 -7.20 6.74 -14.14
N GLU A 334 -8.45 6.97 -13.73
CA GLU A 334 -9.62 6.42 -14.38
C GLU A 334 -9.80 6.91 -15.83
N SER A 335 -9.48 8.18 -16.09
CA SER A 335 -9.49 8.72 -17.44
C SER A 335 -8.45 8.04 -18.33
N VAL A 336 -7.24 7.80 -17.83
CA VAL A 336 -6.18 7.05 -18.52
C VAL A 336 -6.66 5.62 -18.80
N GLN A 337 -7.22 4.91 -17.82
CA GLN A 337 -7.75 3.56 -17.97
C GLN A 337 -8.84 3.51 -19.06
N ARG A 338 -9.74 4.49 -19.09
CA ARG A 338 -10.76 4.58 -20.15
C ARG A 338 -10.13 4.86 -21.52
N GLY A 339 -9.14 5.75 -21.58
CA GLY A 339 -8.42 6.11 -22.80
C GLY A 339 -7.69 4.91 -23.41
N MET A 340 -7.06 4.08 -22.60
CA MET A 340 -6.36 2.87 -23.04
C MET A 340 -7.27 1.84 -23.74
N ARG A 341 -8.60 1.88 -23.51
CA ARG A 341 -9.57 0.99 -24.19
C ARG A 341 -9.79 1.35 -25.67
N ASN A 342 -9.26 2.47 -26.15
CA ASN A 342 -9.39 2.82 -27.55
C ASN A 342 -8.57 1.85 -28.42
N LYS A 343 -9.16 1.40 -29.52
CA LYS A 343 -8.56 0.41 -30.44
C LYS A 343 -7.24 0.86 -31.11
N VAL A 344 -6.93 2.15 -31.03
CA VAL A 344 -5.72 2.75 -31.60
C VAL A 344 -4.60 2.91 -30.58
N PHE A 345 -4.87 2.63 -29.29
CA PHE A 345 -3.86 2.69 -28.25
C PHE A 345 -3.15 1.33 -28.16
N GLU A 346 -1.87 1.29 -28.45
CA GLU A 346 -1.04 0.08 -28.33
C GLU A 346 -0.14 0.17 -27.08
N HIS A 347 0.45 1.31 -26.83
CA HIS A 347 1.27 1.67 -25.67
C HIS A 347 1.37 3.20 -25.59
N GLY A 348 1.72 3.72 -24.40
CA GLY A 348 2.13 5.10 -24.20
C GLY A 348 3.65 5.28 -24.32
N TYR A 349 4.12 6.47 -23.89
CA TYR A 349 5.54 6.83 -23.84
C TYR A 349 5.83 7.55 -22.53
N TYR A 350 6.94 7.22 -21.89
CA TYR A 350 7.45 7.97 -20.74
C TYR A 350 8.26 9.17 -21.22
N ALA A 351 7.97 10.33 -20.67
CA ALA A 351 8.84 11.50 -20.81
C ALA A 351 10.13 11.32 -19.99
N PRO A 352 11.22 12.04 -20.32
CA PRO A 352 12.49 11.87 -19.60
C PRO A 352 12.40 12.08 -18.07
N MET A 353 11.46 12.90 -17.58
CA MET A 353 11.25 13.16 -16.16
C MET A 353 10.42 12.08 -15.44
N GLU A 354 9.95 11.05 -16.15
CA GLU A 354 9.15 9.96 -15.61
C GLU A 354 9.99 8.70 -15.35
N ASP A 355 11.26 8.85 -14.98
CA ASP A 355 12.18 7.71 -14.77
C ASP A 355 11.69 6.74 -13.70
N TYR A 356 11.07 7.24 -12.63
CA TYR A 356 10.51 6.39 -11.57
C TYR A 356 9.24 5.65 -12.02
N SER A 357 8.44 6.23 -12.92
CA SER A 357 7.31 5.50 -13.53
C SER A 357 7.79 4.39 -14.47
N LEU A 358 8.98 4.54 -15.07
CA LEU A 358 9.61 3.47 -15.82
C LEU A 358 9.97 2.25 -14.96
N ASP A 359 10.21 2.44 -13.66
CA ASP A 359 10.57 1.36 -12.75
C ASP A 359 9.42 0.38 -12.54
N ILE A 360 8.15 0.80 -12.61
CA ILE A 360 7.03 -0.14 -12.57
C ILE A 360 7.06 -1.13 -13.73
N ARG A 361 7.41 -0.67 -14.94
CA ARG A 361 7.58 -1.55 -16.11
C ARG A 361 8.71 -2.56 -15.88
N ARG A 362 9.83 -2.12 -15.30
CA ARG A 362 10.97 -2.97 -14.97
C ARG A 362 10.61 -4.00 -13.91
N TYR A 363 9.96 -3.55 -12.85
CA TYR A 363 9.49 -4.40 -11.75
C TYR A 363 8.55 -5.50 -12.26
N VAL A 364 7.47 -5.15 -12.95
CA VAL A 364 6.49 -6.11 -13.46
C VAL A 364 7.14 -7.12 -14.39
N ARG A 365 7.97 -6.66 -15.35
CA ARG A 365 8.68 -7.56 -16.27
C ARG A 365 9.65 -8.49 -15.56
N GLY A 366 10.35 -7.99 -14.56
CA GLY A 366 11.26 -8.78 -13.74
C GLY A 366 10.53 -9.92 -13.02
N ARG A 367 9.46 -9.60 -12.31
CA ARG A 367 8.65 -10.58 -11.56
C ARG A 367 8.01 -11.63 -12.48
N LEU A 368 7.50 -11.23 -13.63
CA LEU A 368 6.94 -12.17 -14.61
C LEU A 368 8.02 -13.09 -15.20
N ALA A 369 9.21 -12.56 -15.51
CA ALA A 369 10.31 -13.37 -16.02
C ALA A 369 10.87 -14.36 -14.97
N GLU A 370 10.76 -14.05 -13.69
CA GLU A 370 11.09 -14.96 -12.58
C GLU A 370 10.07 -16.10 -12.45
N ALA A 371 8.78 -15.77 -12.58
CA ALA A 371 7.69 -16.73 -12.49
C ALA A 371 7.65 -17.71 -13.69
N ASP A 372 8.21 -17.34 -14.84
CA ASP A 372 8.28 -18.18 -16.03
C ASP A 372 9.50 -19.15 -16.01
N ARG A 373 10.38 -19.08 -15.01
CA ARG A 373 11.56 -19.96 -14.84
C ARG A 373 11.27 -21.17 -13.97
#